data_68d165ca781ddbf0e29e40c399cd0d31
#
_entry.id   68d165ca781ddbf0e29e40c399cd0d31
#
_cell.length_a   1.000
_cell.length_b   1.000
_cell.length_c   1.000
_cell.angle_alpha   90.00
_cell.angle_beta   90.00
_cell.angle_gamma   90.00
#
_symmetry.space_group_name_H-M   'P 1'
#
loop_
_entity.id
_entity.type
_entity.pdbx_description
1 polymer ?
#
loop_
_entity_poly.entity_id
_entity_poly.type
_entity_poly.pdbx_seq_one_letter_code
_entity_poly.pdbx_strand_id
1 'polypeptide(L)'
;LIKLCIFDFDSTLMDGETIDILAESYGVGDEVKNITKKAMAGELDFFESLTSRVSLLEGMSYFLAKDICENLPVMNGAKELIENLKAKGIKVIVFSGGFDLGTNAMQKKLNFDASFANILHQKDGKLTGRVGGEMMFGFSKGKMLQKIQKIINVDISNTMCVGDGANDISMFEYSNLKIAFCANEILKQNATHCVDKKDLREILKLI
;
A
#
# COMPACT_ATOMS: atom_id res chain seq x y z
N LEU A 1 -16.61 -5.19 -17.54
CA LEU A 1 -15.97 -6.33 -16.87
C LEU A 1 -14.58 -5.92 -16.36
N ILE A 2 -14.30 -6.07 -15.06
CA ILE A 2 -12.98 -5.78 -14.49
C ILE A 2 -11.96 -6.81 -14.99
N LYS A 3 -10.76 -6.32 -15.36
CA LYS A 3 -9.62 -7.12 -15.83
C LYS A 3 -8.36 -6.89 -14.99
N LEU A 4 -8.28 -5.73 -14.33
CA LEU A 4 -7.16 -5.31 -13.49
C LEU A 4 -7.69 -4.78 -12.17
N CYS A 5 -7.12 -5.28 -11.07
CA CYS A 5 -7.34 -4.76 -9.73
C CYS A 5 -6.03 -4.29 -9.12
N ILE A 6 -6.00 -3.05 -8.64
CA ILE A 6 -4.88 -2.49 -7.89
C ILE A 6 -5.30 -2.37 -6.43
N PHE A 7 -4.48 -2.92 -5.53
CA PHE A 7 -4.62 -2.73 -4.09
C PHE A 7 -3.53 -1.83 -3.54
N ASP A 8 -3.90 -0.95 -2.63
CA ASP A 8 -2.96 -0.46 -1.64
C ASP A 8 -2.56 -1.60 -0.68
N PHE A 9 -1.47 -1.43 0.05
CA PHE A 9 -0.91 -2.44 0.94
C PHE A 9 -1.23 -2.17 2.41
N ASP A 10 -0.61 -1.12 2.99
CA ASP A 10 -0.80 -0.75 4.40
C ASP A 10 -2.27 -0.37 4.66
N SER A 11 -2.85 -0.85 5.74
CA SER A 11 -4.27 -0.65 6.10
C SER A 11 -5.30 -1.12 5.06
N THR A 12 -4.87 -1.84 4.01
CA THR A 12 -5.74 -2.40 2.97
C THR A 12 -5.59 -3.92 2.86
N LEU A 13 -4.49 -4.45 2.33
CA LEU A 13 -4.19 -5.90 2.33
C LEU A 13 -3.51 -6.36 3.62
N MET A 14 -2.76 -5.48 4.26
CA MET A 14 -2.12 -5.67 5.55
C MET A 14 -2.89 -4.89 6.62
N ASP A 15 -3.10 -5.50 7.78
CA ASP A 15 -3.83 -4.92 8.89
C ASP A 15 -2.91 -4.07 9.77
N GLY A 16 -2.63 -2.85 9.34
CA GLY A 16 -1.78 -1.89 10.03
C GLY A 16 -0.89 -1.08 9.09
N GLU A 17 0.05 -0.34 9.66
CA GLU A 17 1.05 0.48 8.96
C GLU A 17 2.44 -0.12 9.18
N THR A 18 3.12 -0.53 8.12
CA THR A 18 4.45 -1.16 8.19
C THR A 18 5.46 -0.28 8.91
N ILE A 19 5.50 1.02 8.59
CA ILE A 19 6.44 1.96 9.21
C ILE A 19 6.21 2.10 10.71
N ASP A 20 4.96 2.07 11.16
CA ASP A 20 4.63 2.18 12.58
C ASP A 20 5.08 0.93 13.35
N ILE A 21 4.88 -0.26 12.78
CA ILE A 21 5.31 -1.53 13.38
C ILE A 21 6.83 -1.58 13.51
N LEU A 22 7.58 -1.16 12.47
CA LEU A 22 9.03 -1.06 12.50
C LEU A 22 9.50 -0.04 13.54
N ALA A 23 8.88 1.14 13.60
CA ALA A 23 9.23 2.22 14.53
C ALA A 23 8.98 1.82 15.98
N GLU A 24 7.87 1.19 16.29
CA GLU A 24 7.57 0.68 17.64
C GLU A 24 8.62 -0.37 18.07
N SER A 25 8.97 -1.28 17.17
CA SER A 25 10.00 -2.29 17.47
C SER A 25 11.39 -1.70 17.69
N TYR A 26 11.70 -0.57 17.03
CA TYR A 26 12.98 0.12 17.17
C TYR A 26 13.01 1.17 18.30
N GLY A 27 11.85 1.47 18.91
CA GLY A 27 11.74 2.44 20.01
C GLY A 27 11.62 3.90 19.57
N VAL A 28 11.20 4.15 18.33
CA VAL A 28 10.99 5.51 17.76
C VAL A 28 9.54 5.74 17.32
N GLY A 29 8.60 4.98 17.89
CA GLY A 29 7.20 5.05 17.50
C GLY A 29 6.54 6.40 17.73
N ASP A 30 6.84 7.09 18.84
CA ASP A 30 6.27 8.39 19.14
C ASP A 30 6.74 9.48 18.18
N GLU A 31 8.02 9.45 17.80
CA GLU A 31 8.60 10.37 16.84
C GLU A 31 7.97 10.19 15.45
N VAL A 32 7.80 8.94 15.02
CA VAL A 32 7.14 8.61 13.74
C VAL A 32 5.69 9.09 13.75
N LYS A 33 4.94 8.85 14.82
CA LYS A 33 3.55 9.36 14.96
C LYS A 33 3.46 10.87 14.88
N ASN A 34 4.43 11.60 15.44
CA ASN A 34 4.47 13.06 15.34
C ASN A 34 4.66 13.54 13.91
N ILE A 35 5.52 12.88 13.11
CA ILE A 35 5.70 13.21 11.69
C ILE A 35 4.42 12.91 10.91
N THR A 36 3.78 11.77 11.17
CA THR A 36 2.50 11.41 10.54
C THR A 36 1.42 12.46 10.82
N LYS A 37 1.32 12.97 12.05
CA LYS A 37 0.38 14.06 12.41
C LYS A 37 0.64 15.32 11.61
N LYS A 38 1.90 15.73 11.43
CA LYS A 38 2.28 16.90 10.61
C LYS A 38 1.88 16.72 9.15
N ALA A 39 2.09 15.53 8.58
CA ALA A 39 1.66 15.22 7.23
C ALA A 39 0.12 15.29 7.09
N MET A 40 -0.63 14.75 8.06
CA MET A 40 -2.10 14.83 8.08
C MET A 40 -2.61 16.28 8.23
N ALA A 41 -1.85 17.15 8.88
CA ALA A 41 -2.16 18.59 8.98
C ALA A 41 -1.76 19.37 7.70
N GLY A 42 -1.16 18.72 6.70
CA GLY A 42 -0.71 19.36 5.47
C GLY A 42 0.60 20.15 5.58
N GLU A 43 1.35 19.97 6.67
CA GLU A 43 2.63 20.62 6.88
C GLU A 43 3.78 19.93 6.10
N LEU A 44 3.61 18.66 5.77
CA LEU A 44 4.56 17.83 5.00
C LEU A 44 3.83 17.16 3.84
N ASP A 45 4.49 17.09 2.70
CA ASP A 45 4.01 16.27 1.61
C ASP A 45 4.35 14.77 1.84
N PHE A 46 3.87 13.90 0.94
CA PHE A 46 4.09 12.45 1.06
C PHE A 46 5.58 12.08 1.09
N PHE A 47 6.39 12.68 0.21
CA PHE A 47 7.84 12.42 0.13
C PHE A 47 8.56 12.88 1.40
N GLU A 48 8.29 14.09 1.86
CA GLU A 48 8.88 14.65 3.09
C GLU A 48 8.51 13.80 4.30
N SER A 49 7.25 13.40 4.41
CA SER A 49 6.78 12.55 5.50
C SER A 49 7.42 11.17 5.47
N LEU A 50 7.48 10.52 4.30
CA LEU A 50 8.08 9.19 4.16
C LEU A 50 9.59 9.22 4.50
N THR A 51 10.33 10.13 3.90
CA THR A 51 11.79 10.23 4.12
C THR A 51 12.13 10.58 5.56
N SER A 52 11.36 11.48 6.18
CA SER A 52 11.56 11.86 7.59
C SER A 52 11.29 10.69 8.54
N ARG A 53 10.22 9.92 8.32
CA ARG A 53 9.91 8.74 9.16
C ARG A 53 10.95 7.64 8.98
N VAL A 54 11.37 7.34 7.76
CA VAL A 54 12.39 6.32 7.49
C VAL A 54 13.74 6.70 8.07
N SER A 55 14.10 8.00 8.08
CA SER A 55 15.37 8.45 8.67
C SER A 55 15.52 8.06 10.15
N LEU A 56 14.41 7.96 10.88
CA LEU A 56 14.38 7.54 12.29
C LEU A 56 14.71 6.05 12.49
N LEU A 57 14.68 5.24 11.43
CA LEU A 57 15.06 3.83 11.46
C LEU A 57 16.57 3.62 11.24
N GLU A 58 17.37 4.67 11.10
CA GLU A 58 18.81 4.55 10.95
C GLU A 58 19.44 3.74 12.08
N GLY A 59 20.25 2.74 11.72
CA GLY A 59 20.90 1.84 12.68
C GLY A 59 20.08 0.60 13.07
N MET A 60 18.81 0.52 12.74
CA MET A 60 17.99 -0.67 12.97
C MET A 60 18.59 -1.89 12.24
N SER A 61 18.61 -3.05 12.88
CA SER A 61 19.03 -4.29 12.24
C SER A 61 18.16 -4.59 11.00
N TYR A 62 18.81 -4.77 9.85
CA TYR A 62 18.12 -5.17 8.62
C TYR A 62 17.40 -6.52 8.78
N PHE A 63 18.03 -7.46 9.47
CA PHE A 63 17.42 -8.77 9.70
C PHE A 63 16.18 -8.69 10.59
N LEU A 64 16.20 -7.82 11.61
CA LEU A 64 15.01 -7.56 12.42
C LEU A 64 13.89 -6.90 11.59
N ALA A 65 14.22 -5.88 10.79
CA ALA A 65 13.24 -5.24 9.90
C ALA A 65 12.63 -6.24 8.92
N LYS A 66 13.46 -7.11 8.34
CA LYS A 66 13.02 -8.18 7.44
C LYS A 66 12.10 -9.17 8.14
N ASP A 67 12.47 -9.66 9.31
CA ASP A 67 11.65 -10.60 10.10
C ASP A 67 10.28 -10.00 10.43
N ILE A 68 10.23 -8.74 10.85
CA ILE A 68 8.98 -8.02 11.08
C ILE A 68 8.13 -7.97 9.81
N CYS A 69 8.72 -7.58 8.68
CA CYS A 69 8.02 -7.46 7.41
C CYS A 69 7.52 -8.81 6.86
N GLU A 70 8.22 -9.90 7.14
CA GLU A 70 7.80 -11.27 6.79
C GLU A 70 6.61 -11.77 7.62
N ASN A 71 6.38 -11.18 8.80
CA ASN A 71 5.33 -11.56 9.75
C ASN A 71 4.21 -10.53 9.90
N LEU A 72 4.06 -9.59 8.97
CA LEU A 72 2.98 -8.61 8.98
C LEU A 72 1.60 -9.27 8.97
N PRO A 73 0.62 -8.72 9.71
CA PRO A 73 -0.73 -9.28 9.77
C PRO A 73 -1.49 -9.10 8.46
N VAL A 74 -2.15 -10.15 8.01
CA VAL A 74 -2.98 -10.13 6.80
C VAL A 74 -4.35 -9.55 7.14
N MET A 75 -4.87 -8.67 6.29
CA MET A 75 -6.24 -8.15 6.45
C MET A 75 -7.26 -9.27 6.30
N ASN A 76 -8.28 -9.24 7.15
CA ASN A 76 -9.38 -10.22 7.11
C ASN A 76 -10.03 -10.27 5.72
N GLY A 77 -10.18 -11.46 5.16
CA GLY A 77 -10.79 -11.70 3.86
C GLY A 77 -9.87 -11.43 2.65
N ALA A 78 -8.60 -11.02 2.86
CA ALA A 78 -7.68 -10.70 1.76
C ALA A 78 -7.41 -11.91 0.86
N LYS A 79 -7.17 -13.07 1.45
CA LYS A 79 -6.87 -14.30 0.70
C LYS A 79 -8.05 -14.70 -0.17
N GLU A 80 -9.24 -14.77 0.41
CA GLU A 80 -10.45 -15.15 -0.28
C GLU A 80 -10.81 -14.18 -1.41
N LEU A 81 -10.62 -12.86 -1.18
CA LEU A 81 -10.86 -11.87 -2.22
C LEU A 81 -9.90 -12.07 -3.40
N ILE A 82 -8.59 -12.18 -3.14
CA ILE A 82 -7.59 -12.33 -4.19
C ILE A 82 -7.79 -13.64 -4.97
N GLU A 83 -8.05 -14.74 -4.29
CA GLU A 83 -8.36 -16.04 -4.94
C GLU A 83 -9.57 -15.92 -5.88
N ASN A 84 -10.64 -15.26 -5.45
CA ASN A 84 -11.82 -15.04 -6.27
C ASN A 84 -11.55 -14.13 -7.48
N LEU A 85 -10.80 -13.05 -7.30
CA LEU A 85 -10.40 -12.17 -8.40
C LEU A 85 -9.60 -12.95 -9.45
N LYS A 86 -8.61 -13.72 -9.01
CA LYS A 86 -7.77 -14.53 -9.91
C LYS A 86 -8.56 -15.64 -10.61
N ALA A 87 -9.51 -16.27 -9.93
CA ALA A 87 -10.41 -17.27 -10.54
C ALA A 87 -11.27 -16.68 -11.66
N LYS A 88 -11.59 -15.39 -11.59
CA LYS A 88 -12.27 -14.62 -12.66
C LYS A 88 -11.32 -14.13 -13.76
N GLY A 89 -10.03 -14.47 -13.70
CA GLY A 89 -9.01 -14.01 -14.67
C GLY A 89 -8.58 -12.56 -14.50
N ILE A 90 -8.89 -11.94 -13.36
CA ILE A 90 -8.51 -10.55 -13.05
C ILE A 90 -7.05 -10.53 -12.60
N LYS A 91 -6.23 -9.64 -13.16
CA LYS A 91 -4.86 -9.38 -12.70
C LYS A 91 -4.92 -8.59 -11.40
N VAL A 92 -4.15 -9.01 -10.41
CA VAL A 92 -4.08 -8.39 -9.09
C VAL A 92 -2.68 -7.86 -8.84
N ILE A 93 -2.55 -6.54 -8.69
CA ILE A 93 -1.27 -5.85 -8.47
C ILE A 93 -1.38 -5.01 -7.20
N VAL A 94 -0.28 -4.91 -6.46
CA VAL A 94 -0.20 -4.17 -5.21
C VAL A 94 0.72 -2.97 -5.36
N PHE A 95 0.26 -1.78 -4.96
CA PHE A 95 1.04 -0.56 -4.87
C PHE A 95 1.20 -0.16 -3.40
N SER A 96 2.42 -0.01 -2.94
CA SER A 96 2.69 0.37 -1.56
C SER A 96 3.60 1.59 -1.47
N GLY A 97 3.17 2.60 -0.73
CA GLY A 97 4.05 3.66 -0.26
C GLY A 97 5.03 3.20 0.84
N GLY A 98 4.86 1.97 1.32
CA GLY A 98 5.78 1.30 2.23
C GLY A 98 6.89 0.54 1.49
N PHE A 99 7.22 -0.69 1.93
CA PHE A 99 8.47 -1.34 1.57
C PHE A 99 8.28 -2.72 0.95
N ASP A 100 9.16 -3.04 0.00
CA ASP A 100 9.19 -4.28 -0.74
C ASP A 100 9.39 -5.52 0.14
N LEU A 101 10.08 -5.39 1.27
CA LEU A 101 10.20 -6.47 2.26
C LEU A 101 8.82 -7.01 2.68
N GLY A 102 7.86 -6.13 2.94
CA GLY A 102 6.51 -6.52 3.33
C GLY A 102 5.68 -7.03 2.15
N THR A 103 5.68 -6.31 1.03
CA THR A 103 4.88 -6.70 -0.14
C THR A 103 5.35 -8.01 -0.76
N ASN A 104 6.66 -8.26 -0.83
CA ASN A 104 7.21 -9.52 -1.35
C ASN A 104 6.87 -10.71 -0.45
N ALA A 105 6.92 -10.54 0.87
CA ALA A 105 6.50 -11.58 1.80
C ALA A 105 5.00 -11.86 1.72
N MET A 106 4.17 -10.82 1.60
CA MET A 106 2.72 -10.93 1.47
C MET A 106 2.32 -11.58 0.13
N GLN A 107 3.07 -11.33 -0.95
CA GLN A 107 2.83 -11.97 -2.24
C GLN A 107 2.92 -13.49 -2.17
N LYS A 108 3.88 -14.02 -1.40
CA LYS A 108 4.00 -15.45 -1.18
C LYS A 108 2.79 -16.04 -0.45
N LYS A 109 2.15 -15.26 0.42
CA LYS A 109 0.97 -15.68 1.20
C LYS A 109 -0.33 -15.57 0.41
N LEU A 110 -0.50 -14.49 -0.36
CA LEU A 110 -1.76 -14.14 -1.04
C LEU A 110 -1.76 -14.43 -2.54
N ASN A 111 -0.60 -14.72 -3.14
CA ASN A 111 -0.45 -15.07 -4.56
C ASN A 111 -1.02 -14.01 -5.54
N PHE A 112 -0.87 -12.72 -5.24
CA PHE A 112 -1.13 -11.67 -6.24
C PHE A 112 -0.01 -11.61 -7.31
N ASP A 113 -0.27 -10.99 -8.46
CA ASP A 113 0.58 -11.12 -9.65
C ASP A 113 1.87 -10.32 -9.56
N ALA A 114 1.84 -9.10 -9.00
CA ALA A 114 3.03 -8.25 -8.84
C ALA A 114 2.83 -7.22 -7.73
N SER A 115 3.94 -6.64 -7.25
CA SER A 115 3.92 -5.47 -6.37
C SER A 115 4.96 -4.43 -6.77
N PHE A 116 4.67 -3.16 -6.46
CA PHE A 116 5.55 -2.01 -6.61
C PHE A 116 5.56 -1.25 -5.30
N ALA A 117 6.75 -1.09 -4.72
CA ALA A 117 6.95 -0.49 -3.41
C ALA A 117 8.30 0.22 -3.35
N ASN A 118 8.63 0.80 -2.21
CA ASN A 118 9.92 1.39 -1.97
C ASN A 118 10.89 0.40 -1.31
N ILE A 119 12.17 0.73 -1.32
CA ILE A 119 13.25 -0.11 -0.81
C ILE A 119 13.92 0.62 0.35
N LEU A 120 14.00 -0.03 1.50
CA LEU A 120 14.82 0.44 2.61
C LEU A 120 16.28 0.17 2.30
N HIS A 121 17.09 1.23 2.23
CA HIS A 121 18.52 1.07 1.98
C HIS A 121 19.21 0.53 3.24
N GLN A 122 20.07 -0.47 3.05
CA GLN A 122 20.86 -1.07 4.12
C GLN A 122 22.35 -1.09 3.76
N LYS A 123 23.19 -1.06 4.78
CA LYS A 123 24.64 -1.23 4.68
C LYS A 123 25.15 -1.94 5.92
N ASP A 124 26.02 -2.93 5.73
CA ASP A 124 26.63 -3.70 6.82
C ASP A 124 25.60 -4.30 7.82
N GLY A 125 24.45 -4.77 7.29
CA GLY A 125 23.38 -5.38 8.08
C GLY A 125 22.52 -4.43 8.88
N LYS A 126 22.60 -3.12 8.64
CA LYS A 126 21.81 -2.08 9.29
C LYS A 126 21.10 -1.20 8.28
N LEU A 127 19.90 -0.73 8.63
CA LEU A 127 19.22 0.31 7.86
C LEU A 127 20.02 1.61 7.95
N THR A 128 20.10 2.35 6.83
CA THR A 128 20.82 3.62 6.76
C THR A 128 19.93 4.83 6.99
N GLY A 129 18.63 4.63 7.25
CA GLY A 129 17.65 5.71 7.32
C GLY A 129 17.26 6.29 5.96
N ARG A 130 17.69 5.67 4.86
CA ARG A 130 17.38 6.11 3.49
C ARG A 130 16.37 5.15 2.84
N VAL A 131 15.53 5.72 1.99
CA VAL A 131 14.50 5.02 1.21
C VAL A 131 14.52 5.54 -0.22
N GLY A 132 14.23 4.66 -1.16
CA GLY A 132 14.04 5.01 -2.56
C GLY A 132 13.13 4.01 -3.24
N GLY A 133 12.65 4.32 -4.44
CA GLY A 133 11.79 3.41 -5.18
C GLY A 133 10.76 4.14 -6.03
N GLU A 134 9.77 3.38 -6.46
CA GLU A 134 8.80 3.86 -7.44
C GLU A 134 7.55 4.52 -6.82
N MET A 135 7.38 4.41 -5.49
CA MET A 135 6.20 4.88 -4.75
C MET A 135 6.53 5.99 -3.76
N MET A 136 7.46 6.89 -4.14
CA MET A 136 7.99 7.93 -3.26
C MET A 136 7.10 9.18 -3.16
N PHE A 137 6.18 9.41 -4.11
CA PHE A 137 5.38 10.64 -4.20
C PHE A 137 3.89 10.35 -4.14
N GLY A 138 3.09 11.32 -3.74
CA GLY A 138 1.63 11.20 -3.69
C GLY A 138 0.97 10.86 -5.05
N PHE A 139 1.62 11.21 -6.16
CA PHE A 139 1.17 10.89 -7.52
C PHE A 139 1.71 9.55 -8.08
N SER A 140 2.59 8.87 -7.36
CA SER A 140 3.32 7.70 -7.90
C SER A 140 2.41 6.55 -8.28
N LYS A 141 1.38 6.26 -7.49
CA LYS A 141 0.42 5.18 -7.76
C LYS A 141 -0.34 5.40 -9.07
N GLY A 142 -0.81 6.62 -9.33
CA GLY A 142 -1.50 6.95 -10.57
C GLY A 142 -0.61 6.85 -11.80
N LYS A 143 0.64 7.34 -11.71
CA LYS A 143 1.61 7.22 -12.81
C LYS A 143 1.97 5.76 -13.11
N MET A 144 2.13 4.94 -12.08
CA MET A 144 2.42 3.51 -12.26
C MET A 144 1.24 2.79 -12.89
N LEU A 145 0.01 3.08 -12.43
CA LEU A 145 -1.19 2.48 -12.99
C LEU A 145 -1.32 2.75 -14.49
N GLN A 146 -1.11 3.99 -14.94
CA GLN A 146 -1.14 4.34 -16.37
C GLN A 146 -0.12 3.54 -17.19
N LYS A 147 1.10 3.33 -16.66
CA LYS A 147 2.12 2.51 -17.34
C LYS A 147 1.66 1.06 -17.47
N ILE A 148 1.15 0.48 -16.38
CA ILE A 148 0.68 -0.91 -16.38
C ILE A 148 -0.49 -1.09 -17.34
N GLN A 149 -1.48 -0.20 -17.32
CA GLN A 149 -2.63 -0.24 -18.23
C GLN A 149 -2.18 -0.28 -19.70
N LYS A 150 -1.17 0.52 -20.07
CA LYS A 150 -0.59 0.51 -21.42
C LYS A 150 0.11 -0.81 -21.73
N ILE A 151 0.90 -1.35 -20.80
CA ILE A 151 1.68 -2.59 -21.02
C ILE A 151 0.76 -3.79 -21.22
N ILE A 152 -0.31 -3.90 -20.41
CA ILE A 152 -1.21 -5.06 -20.46
C ILE A 152 -2.46 -4.82 -21.33
N ASN A 153 -2.56 -3.65 -21.96
CA ASN A 153 -3.69 -3.24 -22.80
C ASN A 153 -5.04 -3.35 -22.08
N VAL A 154 -5.14 -2.70 -20.92
CA VAL A 154 -6.36 -2.62 -20.11
C VAL A 154 -6.74 -1.16 -19.92
N ASP A 155 -8.01 -0.84 -20.17
CA ASP A 155 -8.54 0.51 -20.05
C ASP A 155 -9.00 0.85 -18.62
N ILE A 156 -9.21 2.14 -18.36
CA ILE A 156 -9.81 2.67 -17.14
C ILE A 156 -11.14 1.96 -16.81
N SER A 157 -11.99 1.75 -17.81
CA SER A 157 -13.31 1.09 -17.67
C SER A 157 -13.22 -0.36 -17.16
N ASN A 158 -12.08 -1.01 -17.31
CA ASN A 158 -11.81 -2.38 -16.88
C ASN A 158 -10.92 -2.46 -15.63
N THR A 159 -10.65 -1.32 -14.99
CA THR A 159 -9.75 -1.22 -13.82
C THR A 159 -10.54 -0.95 -12.55
N MET A 160 -10.21 -1.67 -11.48
CA MET A 160 -10.65 -1.46 -10.12
C MET A 160 -9.45 -1.06 -9.25
N CYS A 161 -9.65 -0.11 -8.33
CA CYS A 161 -8.66 0.24 -7.31
C CYS A 161 -9.28 0.17 -5.92
N VAL A 162 -8.50 -0.31 -4.95
CA VAL A 162 -8.88 -0.42 -3.54
C VAL A 162 -7.80 0.23 -2.69
N GLY A 163 -8.19 1.14 -1.81
CA GLY A 163 -7.26 1.84 -0.92
C GLY A 163 -7.95 2.47 0.28
N ASP A 164 -7.18 3.11 1.16
CA ASP A 164 -7.66 3.71 2.40
C ASP A 164 -7.22 5.16 2.62
N GLY A 165 -6.18 5.62 1.93
CA GLY A 165 -5.49 6.89 2.20
C GLY A 165 -5.48 7.90 1.05
N ALA A 166 -5.04 9.13 1.35
CA ALA A 166 -4.96 10.22 0.39
C ALA A 166 -4.01 9.94 -0.80
N ASN A 167 -2.97 9.13 -0.59
CA ASN A 167 -2.03 8.72 -1.64
C ASN A 167 -2.66 7.77 -2.68
N ASP A 168 -3.87 7.24 -2.41
CA ASP A 168 -4.61 6.39 -3.33
C ASP A 168 -5.47 7.20 -4.32
N ILE A 169 -5.70 8.47 -4.06
CA ILE A 169 -6.50 9.35 -4.93
C ILE A 169 -5.92 9.33 -6.36
N SER A 170 -4.60 9.39 -6.48
CA SER A 170 -3.96 9.45 -7.81
C SER A 170 -4.23 8.19 -8.66
N MET A 171 -4.36 6.99 -8.07
CA MET A 171 -4.74 5.80 -8.83
C MET A 171 -6.25 5.70 -9.06
N PHE A 172 -7.07 6.29 -8.19
CA PHE A 172 -8.51 6.35 -8.39
C PHE A 172 -8.90 7.12 -9.64
N GLU A 173 -8.13 8.15 -10.02
CA GLU A 173 -8.34 8.91 -11.25
C GLU A 173 -8.30 8.04 -12.53
N TYR A 174 -7.56 6.94 -12.50
CA TYR A 174 -7.37 6.02 -13.62
C TYR A 174 -8.11 4.69 -13.45
N SER A 175 -9.18 4.67 -12.65
CA SER A 175 -10.01 3.48 -12.44
C SER A 175 -11.50 3.79 -12.52
N ASN A 176 -12.28 2.82 -12.96
CA ASN A 176 -13.74 2.94 -13.04
C ASN A 176 -14.40 2.55 -11.71
N LEU A 177 -13.98 1.44 -11.11
CA LEU A 177 -14.45 1.01 -9.81
C LEU A 177 -13.44 1.41 -8.73
N LYS A 178 -13.83 2.37 -7.89
CA LYS A 178 -12.99 3.01 -6.87
C LYS A 178 -13.53 2.63 -5.50
N ILE A 179 -12.83 1.80 -4.78
CA ILE A 179 -13.29 1.26 -3.49
C ILE A 179 -12.45 1.85 -2.36
N ALA A 180 -13.08 2.69 -1.54
CA ALA A 180 -12.53 3.17 -0.28
C ALA A 180 -12.80 2.14 0.81
N PHE A 181 -11.75 1.44 1.27
CA PHE A 181 -11.83 0.39 2.27
C PHE A 181 -11.36 0.90 3.64
N CYS A 182 -12.28 0.98 4.60
CA CYS A 182 -12.03 1.54 5.94
C CYS A 182 -11.24 2.86 5.88
N ALA A 183 -11.54 3.67 4.87
CA ALA A 183 -10.74 4.79 4.43
C ALA A 183 -11.01 6.09 5.21
N ASN A 184 -10.07 7.02 5.09
CA ASN A 184 -10.28 8.38 5.54
C ASN A 184 -11.30 9.12 4.65
N GLU A 185 -11.87 10.23 5.16
CA GLU A 185 -12.93 10.98 4.48
C GLU A 185 -12.51 11.52 3.12
N ILE A 186 -11.24 11.93 2.96
CA ILE A 186 -10.77 12.50 1.69
C ILE A 186 -10.79 11.46 0.56
N LEU A 187 -10.45 10.19 0.87
CA LEU A 187 -10.52 9.14 -0.13
C LEU A 187 -11.98 8.72 -0.41
N LYS A 188 -12.82 8.65 0.62
CA LYS A 188 -14.26 8.33 0.46
C LYS A 188 -14.97 9.28 -0.50
N GLN A 189 -14.63 10.57 -0.47
CA GLN A 189 -15.18 11.58 -1.37
C GLN A 189 -14.78 11.36 -2.85
N ASN A 190 -13.72 10.60 -3.11
CA ASN A 190 -13.24 10.27 -4.44
C ASN A 190 -13.61 8.84 -4.87
N ALA A 191 -14.32 8.09 -4.03
CA ALA A 191 -14.69 6.70 -4.28
C ALA A 191 -16.03 6.56 -4.99
N THR A 192 -16.22 5.45 -5.70
CA THR A 192 -17.53 5.01 -6.19
C THR A 192 -18.28 4.19 -5.15
N HIS A 193 -17.54 3.48 -4.30
CA HIS A 193 -18.07 2.65 -3.22
C HIS A 193 -17.20 2.77 -1.96
N CYS A 194 -17.84 2.77 -0.80
CA CYS A 194 -17.18 2.73 0.49
C CYS A 194 -17.50 1.40 1.19
N VAL A 195 -16.47 0.76 1.72
CA VAL A 195 -16.59 -0.46 2.52
C VAL A 195 -15.99 -0.17 3.89
N ASP A 196 -16.84 0.07 4.89
CA ASP A 196 -16.43 0.43 6.25
C ASP A 196 -16.34 -0.76 7.20
N LYS A 197 -16.83 -1.92 6.78
CA LYS A 197 -16.61 -3.17 7.49
C LYS A 197 -15.21 -3.69 7.18
N LYS A 198 -14.43 -3.97 8.23
CA LYS A 198 -13.03 -4.42 8.12
C LYS A 198 -12.92 -5.88 7.69
N ASP A 199 -13.45 -6.17 6.51
CA ASP A 199 -13.47 -7.49 5.88
C ASP A 199 -13.48 -7.30 4.36
N LEU A 200 -12.38 -7.67 3.71
CA LEU A 200 -12.22 -7.51 2.26
C LEU A 200 -13.19 -8.37 1.43
N ARG A 201 -13.81 -9.39 2.02
CA ARG A 201 -14.85 -10.19 1.33
C ARG A 201 -16.07 -9.36 0.96
N GLU A 202 -16.33 -8.25 1.65
CA GLU A 202 -17.43 -7.34 1.30
C GLU A 202 -17.30 -6.79 -0.13
N ILE A 203 -16.07 -6.68 -0.65
CA ILE A 203 -15.79 -6.23 -2.02
C ILE A 203 -16.33 -7.22 -3.06
N LEU A 204 -16.42 -8.52 -2.73
CA LEU A 204 -16.97 -9.53 -3.64
C LEU A 204 -18.42 -9.27 -4.07
N LYS A 205 -19.15 -8.48 -3.30
CA LYS A 205 -20.54 -8.09 -3.60
C LYS A 205 -20.64 -7.01 -4.70
N LEU A 206 -19.49 -6.39 -5.04
CA LEU A 206 -19.40 -5.27 -5.98
C LEU A 206 -18.88 -5.68 -7.38
N ILE A 207 -18.47 -6.95 -7.56
CA ILE A 207 -17.76 -7.45 -8.74
C ILE A 207 -18.39 -8.73 -9.33
#